data_a06d93c42f98546ec0934fd78bd970d6
#
_entry.id   a06d93c42f98546ec0934fd78bd970d6
#
_cell.length_a   1.000
_cell.length_b   1.000
_cell.length_c   1.000
_cell.angle_alpha   90.00
_cell.angle_beta   90.00
_cell.angle_gamma   90.00
#
_symmetry.space_group_name_H-M   'P 1'
#
loop_
_entity.id
_entity.type
_entity.pdbx_description
1 polymer ?
#
loop_
_entity_poly.entity_id
_entity_poly.type
_entity_poly.pdbx_seq_one_letter_code
_entity_poly.pdbx_strand_id
1 'polypeptide(L)'
;MTKSINHIRLTVTDIDRSRAFYEGLFNWPVAIEMPAGTPPEEQGRYGFLYGGVIYNIGHSLLGLRPVSTDTFDENRTGLDHLSLALQGPAELTSAVALLDEQGIPHGGVKDIGNGFILEFRDPDNIALELFAPKEP
;
A
#
# COMPACT_ATOMS: atom_id res chain seq x y z
N MET A 1 17.83 -19.51 -4.72
CA MET A 1 16.79 -19.43 -3.67
C MET A 1 16.40 -17.97 -3.43
N THR A 2 15.18 -17.77 -3.00
CA THR A 2 14.63 -16.45 -2.75
C THR A 2 15.30 -15.77 -1.55
N LYS A 3 15.43 -14.45 -1.61
CA LYS A 3 16.07 -13.64 -0.55
C LYS A 3 15.11 -12.62 0.06
N SER A 4 14.12 -12.17 -0.69
CA SER A 4 13.22 -11.11 -0.27
C SER A 4 12.00 -11.05 -1.20
N ILE A 5 11.05 -10.21 -0.84
CA ILE A 5 9.96 -9.85 -1.75
C ILE A 5 10.46 -8.70 -2.62
N ASN A 6 10.50 -8.91 -3.94
CA ASN A 6 10.88 -7.88 -4.90
C ASN A 6 9.79 -6.82 -5.03
N HIS A 7 8.57 -7.27 -5.26
CA HIS A 7 7.42 -6.37 -5.39
C HIS A 7 6.13 -7.11 -5.04
N ILE A 8 5.11 -6.33 -4.70
CA ILE A 8 3.75 -6.79 -4.55
C ILE A 8 2.84 -5.88 -5.37
N ARG A 9 1.74 -6.43 -5.86
CA ARG A 9 0.79 -5.67 -6.65
C ARG A 9 -0.61 -5.91 -6.13
N LEU A 10 -1.30 -4.83 -5.77
CA LEU A 10 -2.66 -4.88 -5.26
C LEU A 10 -3.63 -4.63 -6.41
N THR A 11 -4.66 -5.46 -6.52
CA THR A 11 -5.74 -5.23 -7.46
C THR A 11 -6.79 -4.38 -6.76
N VAL A 12 -7.10 -3.22 -7.36
CA VAL A 12 -8.01 -2.21 -6.78
C VAL A 12 -9.14 -1.90 -7.76
N THR A 13 -10.17 -1.20 -7.28
CA THR A 13 -11.35 -0.90 -8.10
C THR A 13 -11.30 0.48 -8.76
N ASP A 14 -10.60 1.45 -8.16
CA ASP A 14 -10.56 2.85 -8.61
C ASP A 14 -9.17 3.41 -8.39
N ILE A 15 -8.43 3.64 -9.48
CA ILE A 15 -7.04 4.08 -9.37
C ILE A 15 -6.90 5.46 -8.73
N ASP A 16 -7.77 6.39 -9.04
CA ASP A 16 -7.66 7.75 -8.49
C ASP A 16 -7.90 7.74 -6.98
N ARG A 17 -8.89 6.98 -6.53
CA ARG A 17 -9.20 6.82 -5.11
C ARG A 17 -8.07 6.10 -4.38
N SER A 18 -7.54 5.03 -4.94
CA SER A 18 -6.43 4.28 -4.35
C SER A 18 -5.16 5.12 -4.31
N ARG A 19 -4.84 5.85 -5.37
CA ARG A 19 -3.69 6.74 -5.39
C ARG A 19 -3.79 7.83 -4.31
N ALA A 20 -4.95 8.45 -4.19
CA ALA A 20 -5.17 9.47 -3.15
C ALA A 20 -4.92 8.91 -1.76
N PHE A 21 -5.38 7.69 -1.50
CA PHE A 21 -5.16 7.01 -0.22
C PHE A 21 -3.68 6.71 0.04
N TYR A 22 -3.02 5.98 -0.86
CA TYR A 22 -1.63 5.55 -0.65
C TYR A 22 -0.65 6.71 -0.70
N GLU A 23 -0.81 7.63 -1.64
CA GLU A 23 0.07 8.80 -1.75
C GLU A 23 -0.14 9.75 -0.57
N GLY A 24 -1.37 9.91 -0.10
CA GLY A 24 -1.68 10.75 1.05
C GLY A 24 -1.14 10.24 2.37
N LEU A 25 -1.09 8.90 2.56
CA LEU A 25 -0.57 8.30 3.79
C LEU A 25 0.94 8.13 3.78
N PHE A 26 1.50 7.65 2.67
CA PHE A 26 2.88 7.17 2.64
C PHE A 26 3.83 8.07 1.87
N ASN A 27 3.29 8.90 0.98
CA ASN A 27 4.08 9.78 0.12
C ASN A 27 5.21 9.04 -0.62
N TRP A 28 4.93 7.82 -1.07
CA TRP A 28 5.91 7.02 -1.81
C TRP A 28 6.21 7.64 -3.16
N PRO A 29 7.49 7.67 -3.59
CA PRO A 29 7.82 8.09 -4.95
C PRO A 29 7.23 7.13 -5.98
N VAL A 30 6.73 7.67 -7.07
CA VAL A 30 6.30 6.86 -8.22
C VAL A 30 7.53 6.32 -8.92
N ALA A 31 7.59 5.00 -9.09
CA ALA A 31 8.66 4.34 -9.85
C ALA A 31 8.28 4.21 -11.32
N ILE A 32 7.04 3.80 -11.61
CA ILE A 32 6.58 3.58 -12.99
C ILE A 32 5.12 4.04 -13.10
N GLU A 33 4.85 4.90 -14.08
CA GLU A 33 3.51 5.23 -14.54
C GLU A 33 3.58 5.64 -16.02
N MET A 34 2.46 5.59 -16.71
CA MET A 34 2.42 6.13 -18.07
C MET A 34 2.46 7.65 -17.99
N PRO A 35 3.46 8.32 -18.59
CA PRO A 35 3.55 9.78 -18.57
C PRO A 35 2.34 10.43 -19.25
N ALA A 36 1.90 11.57 -18.71
CA ALA A 36 0.87 12.37 -19.34
C ALA A 36 1.30 12.77 -20.75
N GLY A 37 0.39 12.66 -21.73
CA GLY A 37 0.68 13.02 -23.12
C GLY A 37 1.42 11.95 -23.90
N THR A 38 1.54 10.71 -23.37
CA THR A 38 2.16 9.62 -24.12
C THR A 38 1.40 9.38 -25.42
N PRO A 39 2.09 9.40 -26.58
CA PRO A 39 1.43 9.20 -27.88
C PRO A 39 0.78 7.80 -27.95
N PRO A 40 -0.33 7.64 -28.69
CA PRO A 40 -1.01 6.35 -28.83
C PRO A 40 -0.10 5.19 -29.25
N GLU A 41 0.84 5.44 -30.13
CA GLU A 41 1.77 4.43 -30.61
C GLU A 41 2.78 3.94 -29.57
N GLU A 42 2.94 4.69 -28.46
CA GLU A 42 3.84 4.34 -27.37
C GLU A 42 3.12 3.82 -26.13
N GLN A 43 1.79 3.92 -26.10
CA GLN A 43 1.02 3.53 -24.91
C GLN A 43 1.08 2.04 -24.61
N GLY A 44 1.29 1.20 -25.63
CA GLY A 44 1.37 -0.25 -25.47
C GLY A 44 2.47 -0.72 -24.52
N ARG A 45 3.56 0.02 -24.42
CA ARG A 45 4.67 -0.31 -23.50
C ARG A 45 4.26 -0.21 -22.02
N TYR A 46 3.17 0.50 -21.73
CA TYR A 46 2.62 0.65 -20.38
C TYR A 46 1.37 -0.21 -20.15
N GLY A 47 1.03 -1.09 -21.10
CA GLY A 47 -0.16 -1.95 -21.02
C GLY A 47 -0.19 -2.83 -19.78
N PHE A 48 0.97 -3.25 -19.28
CA PHE A 48 1.07 -4.07 -18.07
C PHE A 48 0.59 -3.36 -16.80
N LEU A 49 0.50 -2.03 -16.82
CA LEU A 49 -0.01 -1.24 -15.70
C LEU A 49 -1.55 -1.23 -15.63
N TYR A 50 -2.23 -1.49 -16.74
CA TYR A 50 -3.70 -1.40 -16.82
C TYR A 50 -4.25 -0.05 -16.34
N GLY A 51 -3.50 1.03 -16.56
CA GLY A 51 -3.84 2.35 -16.06
C GLY A 51 -3.43 2.59 -14.61
N GLY A 52 -2.69 1.68 -14.01
CA GLY A 52 -2.22 1.76 -12.63
C GLY A 52 -0.88 2.45 -12.46
N VAL A 53 -0.27 2.23 -11.32
CA VAL A 53 0.97 2.86 -10.91
C VAL A 53 1.81 1.88 -10.11
N ILE A 54 3.13 2.05 -10.14
CA ILE A 54 4.05 1.30 -9.28
C ILE A 54 4.86 2.30 -8.47
N TYR A 55 4.86 2.13 -7.15
CA TYR A 55 5.61 2.95 -6.21
C TYR A 55 6.89 2.28 -5.78
N ASN A 56 7.88 3.10 -5.46
CA ASN A 56 9.08 2.67 -4.76
C ASN A 56 8.82 2.78 -3.25
N ILE A 57 8.92 1.66 -2.54
CA ILE A 57 8.69 1.62 -1.08
C ILE A 57 9.95 1.23 -0.30
N GLY A 58 11.12 1.65 -0.81
CA GLY A 58 12.41 1.32 -0.22
C GLY A 58 13.08 0.17 -0.95
N HIS A 59 13.18 -0.99 -0.33
CA HIS A 59 13.82 -2.17 -0.93
C HIS A 59 12.88 -2.99 -1.81
N SER A 60 11.63 -2.58 -1.93
CA SER A 60 10.59 -3.27 -2.71
C SER A 60 9.79 -2.27 -3.52
N LEU A 61 8.94 -2.78 -4.40
CA LEU A 61 7.97 -1.99 -5.15
C LEU A 61 6.56 -2.42 -4.75
N LEU A 62 5.63 -1.48 -4.79
CA LEU A 62 4.21 -1.76 -4.59
C LEU A 62 3.43 -1.17 -5.75
N GLY A 63 2.68 -2.02 -6.47
CA GLY A 63 1.87 -1.61 -7.60
C GLY A 63 0.38 -1.63 -7.28
N LEU A 64 -0.37 -0.78 -7.99
CA LEU A 64 -1.83 -0.75 -7.97
C LEU A 64 -2.32 -1.06 -9.37
N ARG A 65 -3.19 -2.09 -9.50
CA ARG A 65 -3.76 -2.53 -10.78
C ARG A 65 -5.29 -2.40 -10.72
N PRO A 66 -5.87 -1.40 -11.39
CA PRO A 66 -7.29 -1.05 -11.21
C PRO A 66 -8.23 -1.87 -12.12
N VAL A 67 -8.33 -3.16 -11.89
CA VAL A 67 -9.17 -4.06 -12.70
C VAL A 67 -10.23 -4.82 -11.90
N SER A 68 -10.31 -4.59 -10.58
CA SER A 68 -11.31 -5.25 -9.73
C SER A 68 -12.66 -4.57 -9.81
N THR A 69 -13.71 -5.35 -9.50
CA THR A 69 -15.08 -4.86 -9.37
C THR A 69 -15.74 -5.34 -8.07
N ASP A 70 -14.95 -5.99 -7.19
CA ASP A 70 -15.46 -6.53 -5.92
C ASP A 70 -14.77 -5.87 -4.71
N THR A 71 -14.94 -6.45 -3.55
CA THR A 71 -14.37 -5.98 -2.28
C THR A 71 -13.42 -7.05 -1.75
N PHE A 72 -12.28 -6.64 -1.22
CA PHE A 72 -11.31 -7.56 -0.62
C PHE A 72 -11.92 -8.29 0.58
N ASP A 73 -11.59 -9.58 0.68
CA ASP A 73 -11.99 -10.45 1.78
C ASP A 73 -10.79 -11.35 2.13
N GLU A 74 -10.22 -11.16 3.31
CA GLU A 74 -9.07 -11.91 3.80
C GLU A 74 -9.35 -13.39 4.04
N ASN A 75 -10.63 -13.77 4.09
CA ASN A 75 -11.01 -15.19 4.29
C ASN A 75 -10.98 -15.99 2.99
N ARG A 76 -10.71 -15.33 1.86
CA ARG A 76 -10.50 -16.02 0.59
C ARG A 76 -9.04 -16.44 0.45
N THR A 77 -8.81 -17.49 -0.36
CA THR A 77 -7.45 -17.94 -0.64
C THR A 77 -6.63 -16.84 -1.30
N GLY A 78 -5.48 -16.50 -0.72
CA GLY A 78 -4.59 -15.49 -1.25
C GLY A 78 -3.96 -14.66 -0.13
N LEU A 79 -4.17 -13.37 -0.19
CA LEU A 79 -3.62 -12.43 0.80
C LEU A 79 -4.51 -12.37 2.03
N ASP A 80 -3.92 -12.51 3.22
CA ASP A 80 -4.57 -12.18 4.49
C ASP A 80 -4.45 -10.67 4.74
N HIS A 81 -3.23 -10.17 4.85
CA HIS A 81 -2.96 -8.74 5.01
C HIS A 81 -1.55 -8.41 4.53
N LEU A 82 -1.29 -7.13 4.33
CA LEU A 82 0.02 -6.59 3.97
C LEU A 82 0.55 -5.79 5.16
N SER A 83 1.71 -6.20 5.69
CA SER A 83 2.38 -5.48 6.78
C SER A 83 3.56 -4.70 6.24
N LEU A 84 3.59 -3.41 6.52
CA LEU A 84 4.64 -2.49 6.09
C LEU A 84 5.49 -2.09 7.30
N ALA A 85 6.80 -2.20 7.16
CA ALA A 85 7.73 -1.95 8.26
C ALA A 85 8.04 -0.46 8.40
N LEU A 86 7.96 0.02 9.64
CA LEU A 86 8.46 1.32 10.07
C LEU A 86 9.78 1.14 10.80
N GLN A 87 10.50 2.23 11.04
CA GLN A 87 11.78 2.17 11.76
C GLN A 87 11.60 2.03 13.25
N GLY A 88 10.56 2.67 13.82
CA GLY A 88 10.34 2.61 15.25
C GLY A 88 9.00 3.20 15.68
N PRO A 89 8.72 3.18 16.99
CA PRO A 89 7.42 3.59 17.54
C PRO A 89 7.04 5.04 17.27
N ALA A 90 8.00 5.94 17.11
CA ALA A 90 7.73 7.34 16.82
C ALA A 90 6.99 7.53 15.49
N GLU A 91 7.38 6.75 14.48
CA GLU A 91 6.70 6.78 13.18
C GLU A 91 5.27 6.24 13.29
N LEU A 92 5.05 5.26 14.15
CA LEU A 92 3.72 4.70 14.38
C LEU A 92 2.80 5.72 15.04
N THR A 93 3.32 6.50 15.98
CA THR A 93 2.56 7.61 16.60
C THR A 93 2.15 8.64 15.54
N SER A 94 3.06 9.00 14.65
CA SER A 94 2.78 9.90 13.53
C SER A 94 1.72 9.32 12.58
N ALA A 95 1.78 8.02 12.32
CA ALA A 95 0.81 7.34 11.46
C ALA A 95 -0.60 7.36 12.06
N VAL A 96 -0.72 7.13 13.36
CA VAL A 96 -2.02 7.23 14.07
C VAL A 96 -2.63 8.63 13.88
N ALA A 97 -1.82 9.66 14.12
CA ALA A 97 -2.28 11.05 13.98
C ALA A 97 -2.77 11.34 12.55
N LEU A 98 -2.06 10.84 11.56
CA LEU A 98 -2.40 11.04 10.15
C LEU A 98 -3.68 10.29 9.77
N LEU A 99 -3.85 9.05 10.22
CA LEU A 99 -5.07 8.28 10.00
C LEU A 99 -6.27 8.98 10.63
N ASP A 100 -6.13 9.48 11.86
CA ASP A 100 -7.19 10.21 12.54
C ASP A 100 -7.54 11.50 11.80
N GLU A 101 -6.53 12.26 11.38
CA GLU A 101 -6.73 13.49 10.61
C GLU A 101 -7.49 13.24 9.31
N GLN A 102 -7.21 12.13 8.64
CA GLN A 102 -7.86 11.76 7.38
C GLN A 102 -9.19 11.01 7.60
N GLY A 103 -9.59 10.78 8.85
CA GLY A 103 -10.83 10.08 9.16
C GLY A 103 -10.81 8.59 8.79
N ILE A 104 -9.63 7.97 8.74
CA ILE A 104 -9.48 6.55 8.41
C ILE A 104 -9.57 5.73 9.69
N PRO A 105 -10.58 4.83 9.82
CA PRO A 105 -10.69 3.96 10.99
C PRO A 105 -9.47 3.03 11.13
N HIS A 106 -9.06 2.77 12.37
CA HIS A 106 -7.94 1.87 12.66
C HIS A 106 -8.14 1.17 14.01
N GLY A 107 -7.37 0.13 14.24
CA GLY A 107 -7.48 -0.69 15.44
C GLY A 107 -6.76 -0.15 16.68
N GLY A 108 -6.07 0.98 16.55
CA GLY A 108 -5.19 1.47 17.60
C GLY A 108 -3.88 0.69 17.66
N VAL A 109 -2.90 1.23 18.36
CA VAL A 109 -1.58 0.61 18.51
C VAL A 109 -1.68 -0.58 19.47
N LYS A 110 -1.17 -1.73 19.04
CA LYS A 110 -1.14 -2.97 19.83
C LYS A 110 0.29 -3.44 20.02
N ASP A 111 0.64 -3.77 21.25
CA ASP A 111 1.93 -4.41 21.57
C ASP A 111 1.80 -5.91 21.33
N ILE A 112 2.63 -6.45 20.43
CA ILE A 112 2.64 -7.88 20.09
C ILE A 112 3.90 -8.60 20.58
N GLY A 113 4.65 -7.98 21.51
CA GLY A 113 5.84 -8.57 22.12
C GLY A 113 7.14 -8.09 21.50
N ASN A 114 7.37 -8.41 20.23
CA ASN A 114 8.59 -8.00 19.51
C ASN A 114 8.47 -6.62 18.83
N GLY A 115 7.30 -6.00 18.90
CA GLY A 115 7.03 -4.72 18.28
C GLY A 115 5.60 -4.30 18.50
N PHE A 116 5.20 -3.28 17.75
CA PHE A 116 3.85 -2.73 17.77
C PHE A 116 3.24 -2.81 16.39
N ILE A 117 1.93 -3.03 16.33
CA ILE A 117 1.19 -3.01 15.07
C ILE A 117 0.05 -2.00 15.10
N LEU A 118 -0.33 -1.55 13.91
CA LEU A 118 -1.46 -0.68 13.67
C LEU A 118 -2.18 -1.21 12.43
N GLU A 119 -3.44 -1.61 12.59
CA GLU A 119 -4.23 -2.22 11.53
C GLU A 119 -5.29 -1.24 11.01
N PHE A 120 -5.45 -1.18 9.70
CA PHE A 120 -6.48 -0.38 9.04
C PHE A 120 -6.77 -0.98 7.64
N ARG A 121 -7.70 -0.36 6.91
CA ARG A 121 -8.14 -0.83 5.60
C ARG A 121 -7.95 0.25 4.54
N ASP A 122 -7.64 -0.18 3.34
CA ASP A 122 -7.63 0.71 2.20
C ASP A 122 -9.06 0.91 1.63
N PRO A 123 -9.27 1.76 0.60
CA PRO A 123 -10.60 2.00 0.05
C PRO A 123 -11.33 0.75 -0.47
N ASP A 124 -10.60 -0.29 -0.86
CA ASP A 124 -11.16 -1.56 -1.33
C ASP A 124 -11.26 -2.61 -0.23
N ASN A 125 -11.13 -2.19 1.03
CA ASN A 125 -11.14 -3.05 2.20
C ASN A 125 -9.90 -3.97 2.30
N ILE A 126 -8.84 -3.69 1.57
CA ILE A 126 -7.61 -4.48 1.68
C ILE A 126 -7.01 -4.27 3.08
N ALA A 127 -6.71 -5.37 3.76
CA ALA A 127 -6.17 -5.34 5.11
C ALA A 127 -4.71 -4.89 5.09
N LEU A 128 -4.44 -3.78 5.77
CA LEU A 128 -3.11 -3.19 5.90
C LEU A 128 -2.68 -3.16 7.36
N GLU A 129 -1.39 -3.29 7.57
CA GLU A 129 -0.77 -3.22 8.89
C GLU A 129 0.51 -2.42 8.79
N LEU A 130 0.75 -1.58 9.79
CA LEU A 130 2.08 -1.01 10.01
C LEU A 130 2.71 -1.73 11.20
N PHE A 131 3.96 -2.12 11.04
CA PHE A 131 4.74 -2.77 12.10
C PHE A 131 5.92 -1.87 12.47
N ALA A 132 6.06 -1.57 13.76
CA ALA A 132 7.21 -0.86 14.31
C ALA A 132 7.94 -1.77 15.30
N PRO A 133 9.23 -2.04 15.10
CA PRO A 133 10.01 -2.79 16.09
C PRO A 133 10.09 -1.98 17.38
N LYS A 134 10.22 -2.67 18.51
CA LYS A 134 10.60 -2.00 19.75
C LYS A 134 12.00 -1.42 19.58
N GLU A 135 12.31 -0.41 20.36
CA GLU A 135 13.61 0.25 20.27
C GLU A 135 14.74 -0.77 20.14
N PRO A 136 15.68 -0.50 19.22
CA PRO A 136 16.81 -1.41 19.01
C PRO A 136 17.77 -1.46 20.21
#